data_92a48f9ebeb404e3f6c71189a985aac9
#
_entry.id   92a48f9ebeb404e3f6c71189a985aac9
#
_cell.length_a   1.000
_cell.length_b   1.000
_cell.length_c   1.000
_cell.angle_alpha   90.00
_cell.angle_beta   90.00
_cell.angle_gamma   90.00
#
_symmetry.space_group_name_H-M   'P 1'
#
loop_
_entity.id
_entity.type
_entity.pdbx_description
1 polymer ?
#
loop_
_entity_poly.entity_id
_entity_poly.type
_entity_poly.pdbx_seq_one_letter_code
_entity_poly.pdbx_strand_id
1 'polypeptide(L)'
;RGYCTLGRETAIQKVYWDEEGWPRIEGGHGGKVLVDAPKDAIKTDAPLDHSMHDEFDTEKLHNEWNTLRVPFTDAMGTTGDGKLTLRGQGSLSNKHELSLVAKRWQAFNFDASVKVSYNPFSYQQMAGLTNFYNDKHWSFAFITWNEKNGRVIEVAQCNRGGYTSFLRDDAIPVPDGADVWFRTKVRKQTYTYEYSFDGENYKEIPVTLDASILSDDYVLQSYGGFFTGAFVGMACVDYAGYNTVAEFRSFDYKEYED
;
A
#
# COMPACT_ATOMS: atom_id res chain seq x y z
N ARG A 1 -4.24 12.86 20.64
CA ARG A 1 -3.87 12.58 19.24
C ARG A 1 -3.84 11.07 19.05
N GLY A 2 -4.56 10.54 18.05
CA GLY A 2 -4.46 9.13 17.64
C GLY A 2 -3.20 8.87 16.80
N TYR A 3 -2.96 7.63 16.48
CA TYR A 3 -1.87 7.22 15.58
C TYR A 3 -2.19 7.67 14.14
N CYS A 4 -1.36 8.55 13.56
CA CYS A 4 -1.53 9.04 12.20
C CYS A 4 -0.89 8.07 11.21
N THR A 5 -1.69 7.53 10.29
CA THR A 5 -1.24 6.61 9.24
C THR A 5 -0.76 7.32 7.97
N LEU A 6 -1.04 8.62 7.83
CA LEU A 6 -0.68 9.40 6.63
C LEU A 6 0.78 9.86 6.60
N GLY A 7 1.52 9.60 7.68
CA GLY A 7 2.93 9.99 7.81
C GLY A 7 3.09 11.45 8.23
N ARG A 8 4.16 12.09 7.70
CA ARG A 8 4.52 13.47 8.07
C ARG A 8 3.80 14.48 7.21
N GLU A 9 3.34 15.54 7.86
CA GLU A 9 2.79 16.72 7.20
C GLU A 9 3.93 17.61 6.70
N THR A 10 3.82 18.07 5.45
CA THR A 10 4.74 19.03 4.86
C THR A 10 4.27 20.45 5.17
N ALA A 11 5.18 21.29 5.67
CA ALA A 11 4.91 22.69 5.93
C ALA A 11 5.80 23.60 5.08
N ILE A 12 5.29 24.77 4.74
CA ILE A 12 6.03 25.82 4.05
C ILE A 12 6.23 27.00 4.99
N GLN A 13 7.42 27.61 4.96
CA GLN A 13 7.74 28.79 5.75
C GLN A 13 8.53 29.78 4.91
N LYS A 14 8.33 31.10 5.15
CA LYS A 14 9.14 32.14 4.54
C LYS A 14 10.52 32.12 5.16
N VAL A 15 11.54 32.14 4.33
CA VAL A 15 12.95 32.19 4.72
C VAL A 15 13.54 33.52 4.31
N TYR A 16 14.38 34.09 5.15
CA TYR A 16 15.23 35.26 4.84
C TYR A 16 16.67 34.94 5.24
N TRP A 17 17.60 35.67 4.65
CA TRP A 17 19.03 35.58 5.00
C TRP A 17 19.35 36.71 5.99
N ASP A 18 19.97 36.37 7.11
CA ASP A 18 20.45 37.38 8.07
C ASP A 18 21.73 38.09 7.60
N GLU A 19 22.19 39.04 8.37
CA GLU A 19 23.40 39.85 8.03
C GLU A 19 24.69 39.02 7.96
N GLU A 20 24.70 37.84 8.63
CA GLU A 20 25.81 36.89 8.64
C GLU A 20 25.71 35.86 7.50
N GLY A 21 24.65 35.90 6.69
CA GLY A 21 24.42 34.99 5.57
C GLY A 21 23.81 33.66 5.94
N TRP A 22 23.14 33.54 7.10
CA TRP A 22 22.43 32.33 7.50
C TRP A 22 20.97 32.41 7.13
N PRO A 23 20.38 31.27 6.65
CA PRO A 23 18.94 31.22 6.42
C PRO A 23 18.18 31.19 7.76
N ARG A 24 17.17 32.01 7.88
CA ARG A 24 16.29 32.13 9.04
C ARG A 24 14.85 31.98 8.63
N ILE A 25 14.04 31.24 9.44
CA ILE A 25 12.60 31.14 9.22
C ILE A 25 11.89 32.33 9.87
N GLU A 26 10.94 32.91 9.18
CA GLU A 26 10.08 33.93 9.76
C GLU A 26 9.25 33.34 10.90
N GLY A 27 9.34 33.93 12.12
CA GLY A 27 8.69 33.38 13.32
C GLY A 27 9.63 32.61 14.27
N GLY A 28 10.91 32.44 13.95
CA GLY A 28 11.93 31.85 14.81
C GLY A 28 11.86 30.31 14.89
N HIS A 29 12.33 29.76 16.02
CA HIS A 29 12.35 28.31 16.24
C HIS A 29 10.95 27.69 16.26
N GLY A 30 10.53 27.02 15.25
CA GLY A 30 9.21 26.37 15.13
C GLY A 30 8.33 26.98 14.05
N GLY A 31 8.70 28.13 13.50
CA GLY A 31 7.94 28.79 12.45
C GLY A 31 6.58 29.34 12.91
N LYS A 32 5.77 29.75 11.96
CA LYS A 32 4.39 30.20 12.18
C LYS A 32 3.41 29.08 11.83
N VAL A 33 2.34 28.94 12.59
CA VAL A 33 1.25 27.99 12.28
C VAL A 33 0.48 28.44 11.04
N LEU A 34 0.27 29.74 10.88
CA LEU A 34 -0.35 30.34 9.70
C LEU A 34 0.70 31.23 8.99
N VAL A 35 0.84 31.02 7.71
CA VAL A 35 1.74 31.81 6.86
C VAL A 35 0.98 32.36 5.67
N ASP A 36 1.39 33.53 5.20
CA ASP A 36 0.84 34.09 3.97
C ASP A 36 1.26 33.21 2.78
N ALA A 37 0.35 33.00 1.86
CA ALA A 37 0.66 32.31 0.63
C ALA A 37 1.73 33.07 -0.17
N PRO A 38 2.62 32.36 -0.90
CA PRO A 38 3.52 33.02 -1.85
C PRO A 38 2.74 33.92 -2.82
N LYS A 39 3.36 35.03 -3.26
CA LYS A 39 2.69 36.04 -4.10
C LYS A 39 2.10 35.46 -5.39
N ASP A 40 2.72 34.41 -5.92
CA ASP A 40 2.33 33.75 -7.17
C ASP A 40 1.52 32.46 -6.93
N ALA A 41 1.08 32.23 -5.70
CA ALA A 41 0.27 31.06 -5.38
C ALA A 41 -1.10 31.16 -6.05
N ILE A 42 -1.46 30.10 -6.78
CA ILE A 42 -2.81 29.96 -7.35
C ILE A 42 -3.72 29.50 -6.21
N LYS A 43 -4.70 30.34 -5.89
CA LYS A 43 -5.75 29.96 -4.94
C LYS A 43 -6.71 29.00 -5.60
N THR A 44 -6.92 27.85 -5.00
CA THR A 44 -7.99 26.91 -5.39
C THR A 44 -8.88 26.64 -4.19
N ASP A 45 -10.18 26.63 -4.41
CA ASP A 45 -11.19 26.25 -3.42
C ASP A 45 -11.66 24.78 -3.63
N ALA A 46 -11.05 24.08 -4.62
CA ALA A 46 -11.33 22.67 -4.83
C ALA A 46 -10.76 21.84 -3.67
N PRO A 47 -11.54 20.92 -3.10
CA PRO A 47 -11.02 19.97 -2.13
C PRO A 47 -9.89 19.16 -2.76
N LEU A 48 -8.87 18.84 -1.96
CA LEU A 48 -7.83 17.91 -2.39
C LEU A 48 -8.46 16.51 -2.45
N ASP A 49 -8.53 15.96 -3.64
CA ASP A 49 -8.95 14.57 -3.88
C ASP A 49 -7.77 13.85 -4.53
N HIS A 50 -7.27 12.83 -3.86
CA HIS A 50 -6.17 11.99 -4.32
C HIS A 50 -6.66 10.64 -4.86
N SER A 51 -7.97 10.54 -5.17
CA SER A 51 -8.53 9.37 -5.83
C SER A 51 -7.80 9.10 -7.14
N MET A 52 -7.54 7.84 -7.41
CA MET A 52 -6.74 7.39 -8.54
C MET A 52 -7.35 6.14 -9.15
N HIS A 53 -7.37 6.11 -10.46
CA HIS A 53 -7.64 4.91 -11.26
C HIS A 53 -6.47 4.67 -12.20
N ASP A 54 -5.98 3.44 -12.29
CA ASP A 54 -4.87 3.07 -13.16
C ASP A 54 -5.14 1.72 -13.84
N GLU A 55 -5.27 1.74 -15.16
CA GLU A 55 -5.41 0.53 -16.00
C GLU A 55 -4.04 -0.05 -16.41
N PHE A 56 -2.94 0.60 -16.05
CA PHE A 56 -1.57 0.21 -16.42
C PHE A 56 -1.35 0.15 -17.94
N ASP A 57 -1.89 1.12 -18.68
CA ASP A 57 -1.79 1.18 -20.14
C ASP A 57 -0.42 1.64 -20.65
N THR A 58 0.39 2.24 -19.78
CA THR A 58 1.67 2.85 -20.16
C THR A 58 2.87 1.98 -19.74
N GLU A 59 3.96 2.05 -20.52
CA GLU A 59 5.23 1.35 -20.22
C GLU A 59 5.97 1.89 -18.99
N LYS A 60 5.46 2.97 -18.39
CA LYS A 60 6.01 3.56 -17.15
C LYS A 60 4.92 3.66 -16.11
N LEU A 61 5.27 3.30 -14.88
CA LEU A 61 4.40 3.53 -13.74
C LEU A 61 4.09 5.02 -13.56
N HIS A 62 2.85 5.31 -13.19
CA HIS A 62 2.45 6.66 -12.80
C HIS A 62 3.29 7.17 -11.63
N ASN A 63 3.49 8.49 -11.54
CA ASN A 63 4.37 9.10 -10.54
C ASN A 63 3.94 8.89 -9.07
N GLU A 64 2.68 8.50 -8.84
CA GLU A 64 2.19 8.17 -7.49
C GLU A 64 2.59 6.78 -7.01
N TRP A 65 3.04 5.91 -7.89
CA TRP A 65 3.54 4.61 -7.53
C TRP A 65 4.92 4.67 -6.91
N ASN A 66 5.09 3.89 -5.88
CA ASN A 66 6.33 3.76 -5.13
C ASN A 66 6.73 2.30 -5.04
N THR A 67 8.04 2.08 -5.00
CA THR A 67 8.68 0.80 -4.70
C THR A 67 9.54 0.94 -3.46
N LEU A 68 9.91 -0.17 -2.82
CA LEU A 68 10.72 -0.12 -1.61
C LEU A 68 12.22 -0.05 -1.95
N ARG A 69 12.85 1.09 -1.70
CA ARG A 69 14.31 1.36 -1.78
C ARG A 69 14.98 1.23 -3.14
N VAL A 70 14.38 0.56 -4.08
CA VAL A 70 14.91 0.38 -5.44
C VAL A 70 13.89 0.87 -6.46
N PRO A 71 14.31 1.44 -7.60
CA PRO A 71 13.40 1.80 -8.67
C PRO A 71 12.69 0.57 -9.25
N PHE A 72 11.52 0.77 -9.86
CA PHE A 72 10.86 -0.26 -10.64
C PHE A 72 11.73 -0.65 -11.85
N THR A 73 11.99 -1.94 -12.02
CA THR A 73 12.82 -2.48 -13.09
C THR A 73 12.21 -3.76 -13.65
N ASP A 74 12.67 -4.20 -14.82
CA ASP A 74 12.26 -5.45 -15.46
C ASP A 74 12.48 -6.70 -14.57
N ALA A 75 13.43 -6.62 -13.65
CA ALA A 75 13.65 -7.69 -12.67
C ALA A 75 12.48 -7.81 -11.68
N MET A 76 11.82 -6.68 -11.36
CA MET A 76 10.63 -6.65 -10.50
C MET A 76 9.36 -6.97 -11.30
N GLY A 77 9.24 -6.42 -12.51
CA GLY A 77 8.05 -6.61 -13.34
C GLY A 77 8.02 -5.68 -14.54
N THR A 78 6.87 -5.61 -15.19
CA THR A 78 6.60 -4.71 -16.32
C THR A 78 5.23 -4.08 -16.18
N THR A 79 5.02 -2.93 -16.81
CA THR A 79 3.73 -2.24 -16.91
C THR A 79 3.45 -1.88 -18.36
N GLY A 80 2.19 -1.86 -18.77
CA GLY A 80 1.73 -1.59 -20.13
C GLY A 80 0.67 -2.60 -20.56
N ASP A 81 0.03 -2.33 -21.68
CA ASP A 81 -0.99 -3.19 -22.30
C ASP A 81 -2.13 -3.59 -21.33
N GLY A 82 -2.56 -2.65 -20.49
CA GLY A 82 -3.67 -2.86 -19.56
C GLY A 82 -3.32 -3.72 -18.34
N LYS A 83 -2.05 -3.80 -17.97
CA LYS A 83 -1.63 -4.58 -16.80
C LYS A 83 -0.27 -4.17 -16.22
N LEU A 84 -0.16 -4.38 -14.92
CA LEU A 84 1.11 -4.48 -14.20
C LEU A 84 1.42 -5.96 -13.99
N THR A 85 2.60 -6.40 -14.37
CA THR A 85 3.11 -7.73 -13.98
C THR A 85 4.13 -7.60 -12.87
N LEU A 86 4.06 -8.46 -11.86
CA LEU A 86 5.09 -8.55 -10.83
C LEU A 86 5.65 -9.97 -10.79
N ARG A 87 6.97 -10.09 -10.72
CA ARG A 87 7.67 -11.37 -10.51
C ARG A 87 7.79 -11.62 -9.03
N GLY A 88 7.45 -12.82 -8.59
CA GLY A 88 7.61 -13.22 -7.21
C GLY A 88 9.06 -13.11 -6.74
N GLN A 89 9.28 -12.38 -5.67
CA GLN A 89 10.56 -12.22 -4.99
C GLN A 89 10.41 -12.54 -3.50
N GLY A 90 11.27 -12.00 -2.65
CA GLY A 90 11.20 -12.17 -1.20
C GLY A 90 9.89 -11.66 -0.58
N SER A 91 9.71 -11.92 0.70
CA SER A 91 8.51 -11.52 1.45
C SER A 91 8.38 -10.02 1.63
N LEU A 92 7.19 -9.60 2.04
CA LEU A 92 6.95 -8.22 2.53
C LEU A 92 7.84 -7.85 3.74
N SER A 93 8.45 -8.81 4.41
CA SER A 93 9.45 -8.57 5.46
C SER A 93 10.89 -8.50 4.93
N ASN A 94 11.11 -8.64 3.64
CA ASN A 94 12.42 -8.42 3.01
C ASN A 94 12.67 -6.90 2.85
N LYS A 95 13.93 -6.50 2.94
CA LYS A 95 14.32 -5.08 2.86
C LYS A 95 14.74 -4.63 1.47
N HIS A 96 15.13 -5.54 0.61
CA HIS A 96 15.77 -5.20 -0.69
C HIS A 96 15.20 -5.97 -1.88
N GLU A 97 14.89 -7.25 -1.72
CA GLU A 97 14.38 -8.11 -2.78
C GLU A 97 12.88 -8.32 -2.58
N LEU A 98 12.09 -7.35 -2.99
CA LEU A 98 10.65 -7.28 -2.76
C LEU A 98 9.94 -6.73 -4.01
N SER A 99 9.01 -7.50 -4.55
CA SER A 99 8.11 -7.01 -5.59
C SER A 99 6.88 -6.37 -4.96
N LEU A 100 6.97 -5.05 -4.77
CA LEU A 100 5.92 -4.19 -4.21
C LEU A 100 5.81 -2.93 -5.06
N VAL A 101 4.60 -2.65 -5.54
CA VAL A 101 4.22 -1.38 -6.17
C VAL A 101 3.03 -0.82 -5.39
N ALA A 102 3.20 0.32 -4.73
CA ALA A 102 2.22 0.82 -3.79
C ALA A 102 2.08 2.35 -3.84
N LYS A 103 0.87 2.82 -3.54
CA LYS A 103 0.50 4.23 -3.40
C LYS A 103 0.42 4.59 -1.92
N ARG A 104 0.79 5.81 -1.55
CA ARG A 104 0.58 6.33 -0.19
C ARG A 104 -0.90 6.39 0.17
N TRP A 105 -1.21 6.10 1.42
CA TRP A 105 -2.47 6.54 2.00
C TRP A 105 -2.47 8.08 2.08
N GLN A 106 -3.52 8.70 1.57
CA GLN A 106 -3.67 10.16 1.56
C GLN A 106 -4.97 10.60 2.24
N ALA A 107 -5.80 9.64 2.67
CA ALA A 107 -7.01 9.86 3.45
C ALA A 107 -7.14 8.84 4.59
N PHE A 108 -7.91 9.19 5.62
CA PHE A 108 -8.26 8.26 6.71
C PHE A 108 -9.43 7.35 6.34
N ASN A 109 -10.22 7.74 5.34
CA ASN A 109 -11.31 6.94 4.81
C ASN A 109 -11.12 6.76 3.31
N PHE A 110 -10.88 5.54 2.88
CA PHE A 110 -10.77 5.20 1.47
C PHE A 110 -11.06 3.73 1.21
N ASP A 111 -11.37 3.42 -0.02
CA ASP A 111 -11.34 2.06 -0.57
C ASP A 111 -10.23 1.98 -1.60
N ALA A 112 -9.49 0.87 -1.61
CA ALA A 112 -8.58 0.56 -2.70
C ALA A 112 -8.83 -0.85 -3.21
N SER A 113 -8.89 -1.05 -4.52
CA SER A 113 -9.17 -2.34 -5.14
C SER A 113 -8.27 -2.62 -6.33
N VAL A 114 -8.07 -3.90 -6.62
CA VAL A 114 -7.29 -4.38 -7.76
C VAL A 114 -7.76 -5.75 -8.21
N LYS A 115 -7.76 -6.00 -9.51
CA LYS A 115 -7.94 -7.31 -10.10
C LYS A 115 -6.62 -8.06 -10.17
N VAL A 116 -6.58 -9.31 -9.70
CA VAL A 116 -5.38 -10.16 -9.62
C VAL A 116 -5.60 -11.46 -10.38
N SER A 117 -4.72 -11.74 -11.34
CA SER A 117 -4.60 -13.02 -12.03
C SER A 117 -3.33 -13.72 -11.57
N TYR A 118 -3.46 -14.84 -10.85
CA TYR A 118 -2.31 -15.57 -10.31
C TYR A 118 -2.58 -17.07 -10.15
N ASN A 119 -1.61 -17.89 -10.53
CA ASN A 119 -1.69 -19.33 -10.48
C ASN A 119 -0.54 -19.94 -9.67
N PRO A 120 -0.55 -19.83 -8.34
CA PRO A 120 0.43 -20.48 -7.48
C PRO A 120 0.22 -22.01 -7.46
N PHE A 121 1.29 -22.73 -7.24
CA PHE A 121 1.29 -24.20 -7.01
C PHE A 121 1.96 -24.57 -5.69
N SER A 122 2.26 -23.61 -4.85
CA SER A 122 2.87 -23.75 -3.53
C SER A 122 2.37 -22.68 -2.57
N TYR A 123 2.24 -23.02 -1.30
CA TYR A 123 1.93 -22.07 -0.22
C TYR A 123 3.00 -21.00 -0.03
N GLN A 124 4.19 -21.18 -0.63
CA GLN A 124 5.29 -20.22 -0.63
C GLN A 124 5.14 -19.13 -1.70
N GLN A 125 4.09 -19.19 -2.49
CA GLN A 125 3.78 -18.27 -3.59
C GLN A 125 2.51 -17.50 -3.27
N MET A 126 2.59 -16.16 -3.31
CA MET A 126 1.51 -15.27 -2.88
C MET A 126 1.47 -14.03 -3.78
N ALA A 127 0.27 -13.62 -4.21
CA ALA A 127 0.08 -12.36 -4.90
C ALA A 127 -1.26 -11.73 -4.54
N GLY A 128 -1.30 -10.40 -4.35
CA GLY A 128 -2.53 -9.73 -3.95
C GLY A 128 -2.34 -8.27 -3.54
N LEU A 129 -3.26 -7.81 -2.67
CA LEU A 129 -3.38 -6.43 -2.18
C LEU A 129 -2.82 -6.32 -0.75
N THR A 130 -1.89 -5.40 -0.54
CA THR A 130 -1.26 -5.16 0.76
C THR A 130 -1.52 -3.76 1.28
N ASN A 131 -1.65 -3.63 2.61
CA ASN A 131 -1.45 -2.39 3.35
C ASN A 131 -0.09 -2.49 4.04
N PHE A 132 0.82 -1.58 3.76
CA PHE A 132 2.23 -1.70 4.08
C PHE A 132 2.79 -0.43 4.72
N TYR A 133 3.57 -0.57 5.78
CA TYR A 133 4.35 0.51 6.36
C TYR A 133 5.86 0.23 6.24
N ASN A 134 6.32 -0.93 6.68
CA ASN A 134 7.70 -1.39 6.57
C ASN A 134 7.78 -2.93 6.68
N ASP A 135 9.01 -3.46 6.66
CA ASP A 135 9.33 -4.88 6.75
C ASP A 135 8.76 -5.63 7.99
N LYS A 136 8.26 -4.91 9.00
CA LYS A 136 7.73 -5.46 10.25
C LYS A 136 6.28 -5.10 10.54
N HIS A 137 5.67 -4.26 9.70
CA HIS A 137 4.31 -3.76 9.87
C HIS A 137 3.61 -3.72 8.52
N TRP A 138 2.82 -4.74 8.23
CA TRP A 138 2.06 -4.87 7.00
C TRP A 138 0.90 -5.86 7.18
N SER A 139 -0.07 -5.81 6.30
CA SER A 139 -1.07 -6.84 6.10
C SER A 139 -1.22 -7.15 4.61
N PHE A 140 -1.67 -8.35 4.30
CA PHE A 140 -1.72 -8.83 2.93
C PHE A 140 -2.92 -9.76 2.74
N ALA A 141 -3.80 -9.43 1.79
CA ALA A 141 -4.82 -10.31 1.26
C ALA A 141 -4.33 -10.85 -0.08
N PHE A 142 -4.21 -12.14 -0.23
CA PHE A 142 -3.50 -12.74 -1.34
C PHE A 142 -4.08 -14.07 -1.81
N ILE A 143 -3.82 -14.40 -3.07
CA ILE A 143 -4.00 -15.73 -3.62
C ILE A 143 -2.75 -16.54 -3.30
N THR A 144 -2.94 -17.75 -2.79
CA THR A 144 -1.89 -18.75 -2.56
C THR A 144 -2.41 -20.15 -2.91
N TRP A 145 -1.70 -21.19 -2.48
CA TRP A 145 -2.08 -22.57 -2.71
C TRP A 145 -2.00 -23.40 -1.42
N ASN A 146 -2.92 -24.31 -1.23
CA ASN A 146 -2.82 -25.35 -0.20
C ASN A 146 -3.20 -26.73 -0.74
N GLU A 147 -2.77 -27.80 -0.06
CA GLU A 147 -3.00 -29.16 -0.50
C GLU A 147 -4.47 -29.57 -0.52
N LYS A 148 -5.31 -28.97 0.32
CA LYS A 148 -6.72 -29.32 0.47
C LYS A 148 -7.58 -28.78 -0.67
N ASN A 149 -7.35 -27.52 -1.07
CA ASN A 149 -8.26 -26.78 -1.93
C ASN A 149 -7.59 -26.22 -3.22
N GLY A 150 -6.30 -26.49 -3.42
CA GLY A 150 -5.54 -25.85 -4.50
C GLY A 150 -5.38 -24.37 -4.28
N ARG A 151 -5.82 -23.52 -5.22
CA ARG A 151 -5.80 -22.07 -5.11
C ARG A 151 -6.76 -21.57 -4.02
N VAL A 152 -6.28 -20.73 -3.13
CA VAL A 152 -7.07 -20.16 -2.03
C VAL A 152 -6.73 -18.71 -1.79
N ILE A 153 -7.67 -17.97 -1.20
CA ILE A 153 -7.45 -16.65 -0.62
C ILE A 153 -7.09 -16.82 0.85
N GLU A 154 -6.06 -16.10 1.28
CA GLU A 154 -5.63 -16.00 2.66
C GLU A 154 -5.41 -14.52 3.03
N VAL A 155 -5.46 -14.21 4.33
CA VAL A 155 -5.07 -12.92 4.88
C VAL A 155 -4.01 -13.11 5.94
N ALA A 156 -2.93 -12.36 5.83
CA ALA A 156 -1.86 -12.35 6.82
C ALA A 156 -1.51 -10.95 7.30
N GLN A 157 -0.94 -10.86 8.48
CA GLN A 157 -0.41 -9.62 9.05
C GLN A 157 0.96 -9.89 9.66
N CYS A 158 1.87 -8.92 9.48
CA CYS A 158 3.08 -8.80 10.28
C CYS A 158 2.95 -7.59 11.20
N ASN A 159 3.07 -7.82 12.49
CA ASN A 159 3.06 -6.77 13.50
C ASN A 159 4.28 -6.94 14.40
N ARG A 160 5.15 -5.92 14.44
CA ARG A 160 6.43 -5.96 15.18
C ARG A 160 7.31 -7.14 14.80
N GLY A 161 7.22 -7.60 13.54
CA GLY A 161 7.93 -8.78 13.04
C GLY A 161 7.26 -10.12 13.35
N GLY A 162 6.18 -10.14 14.12
CA GLY A 162 5.38 -11.34 14.38
C GLY A 162 4.37 -11.57 13.25
N TYR A 163 4.40 -12.74 12.63
CA TYR A 163 3.51 -13.15 11.55
C TYR A 163 2.25 -13.84 12.09
N THR A 164 1.09 -13.45 11.57
CA THR A 164 -0.21 -14.08 11.84
C THR A 164 -0.91 -14.36 10.50
N SER A 165 -1.35 -15.60 10.30
CA SER A 165 -2.26 -16.02 9.24
C SER A 165 -3.64 -16.16 9.86
N PHE A 166 -4.67 -15.57 9.24
CA PHE A 166 -5.98 -15.44 9.87
C PHE A 166 -6.96 -16.53 9.45
N LEU A 167 -6.97 -16.94 8.19
CA LEU A 167 -7.94 -17.90 7.69
C LEU A 167 -7.46 -19.36 7.86
N ARG A 168 -6.20 -19.65 7.57
CA ARG A 168 -5.61 -20.99 7.73
C ARG A 168 -6.47 -22.11 7.10
N ASP A 169 -7.11 -22.93 7.95
CA ASP A 169 -7.95 -24.05 7.52
C ASP A 169 -9.26 -23.59 6.84
N ASP A 170 -9.67 -22.33 7.11
CA ASP A 170 -10.84 -21.66 6.53
C ASP A 170 -10.47 -20.80 5.31
N ALA A 171 -9.28 -20.98 4.74
CA ALA A 171 -8.85 -20.30 3.52
C ALA A 171 -9.88 -20.47 2.40
N ILE A 172 -10.21 -19.37 1.71
CA ILE A 172 -11.34 -19.33 0.77
C ILE A 172 -10.92 -19.92 -0.57
N PRO A 173 -11.57 -21.01 -1.05
CA PRO A 173 -11.22 -21.59 -2.34
C PRO A 173 -11.46 -20.62 -3.50
N VAL A 174 -10.50 -20.54 -4.41
CA VAL A 174 -10.58 -19.78 -5.65
C VAL A 174 -10.98 -20.73 -6.78
N PRO A 175 -12.08 -20.48 -7.50
CA PRO A 175 -12.48 -21.32 -8.64
C PRO A 175 -11.38 -21.45 -9.69
N ASP A 176 -11.33 -22.57 -10.37
CA ASP A 176 -10.34 -22.81 -11.43
C ASP A 176 -10.44 -21.75 -12.52
N GLY A 177 -9.28 -21.17 -12.86
CA GLY A 177 -9.17 -20.13 -13.89
C GLY A 177 -9.77 -18.77 -13.50
N ALA A 178 -10.36 -18.62 -12.31
CA ALA A 178 -10.91 -17.34 -11.89
C ALA A 178 -9.82 -16.35 -11.50
N ASP A 179 -10.01 -15.10 -11.90
CA ASP A 179 -9.32 -13.94 -11.32
C ASP A 179 -9.96 -13.57 -9.97
N VAL A 180 -9.24 -12.83 -9.15
CA VAL A 180 -9.75 -12.33 -7.87
C VAL A 180 -9.63 -10.81 -7.86
N TRP A 181 -10.71 -10.14 -7.55
CA TRP A 181 -10.71 -8.72 -7.18
C TRP A 181 -10.57 -8.63 -5.67
N PHE A 182 -9.49 -8.04 -5.21
CA PHE A 182 -9.33 -7.65 -3.81
C PHE A 182 -9.73 -6.21 -3.61
N ARG A 183 -10.34 -5.90 -2.47
CA ARG A 183 -10.60 -4.55 -2.01
C ARG A 183 -10.27 -4.42 -0.53
N THR A 184 -9.55 -3.38 -0.15
CA THR A 184 -9.40 -2.96 1.25
C THR A 184 -10.28 -1.75 1.50
N LYS A 185 -10.96 -1.73 2.65
CA LYS A 185 -11.81 -0.62 3.10
C LYS A 185 -11.23 -0.07 4.38
N VAL A 186 -10.66 1.12 4.31
CA VAL A 186 -10.07 1.82 5.46
C VAL A 186 -11.06 2.81 6.00
N ARG A 187 -11.30 2.78 7.31
CA ARG A 187 -12.20 3.68 8.03
C ARG A 187 -11.53 4.11 9.34
N LYS A 188 -10.85 5.24 9.30
CA LYS A 188 -10.09 5.82 10.42
C LYS A 188 -9.05 4.83 10.99
N GLN A 189 -9.36 4.17 12.08
CA GLN A 189 -8.42 3.32 12.80
C GLN A 189 -8.57 1.83 12.49
N THR A 190 -9.51 1.45 11.63
CA THR A 190 -9.73 0.05 11.25
C THR A 190 -9.81 -0.13 9.75
N TYR A 191 -9.48 -1.31 9.28
CA TYR A 191 -9.69 -1.70 7.89
C TYR A 191 -10.03 -3.18 7.78
N THR A 192 -10.72 -3.51 6.69
CA THR A 192 -11.08 -4.87 6.31
C THR A 192 -10.61 -5.16 4.89
N TYR A 193 -10.61 -6.43 4.54
CA TYR A 193 -10.45 -6.88 3.16
C TYR A 193 -11.73 -7.52 2.66
N GLU A 194 -11.98 -7.35 1.38
CA GLU A 194 -13.04 -7.99 0.64
C GLU A 194 -12.47 -8.66 -0.61
N TYR A 195 -13.19 -9.65 -1.13
CA TYR A 195 -12.86 -10.30 -2.39
C TYR A 195 -14.10 -10.45 -3.28
N SER A 196 -13.88 -10.52 -4.58
CA SER A 196 -14.91 -10.86 -5.57
C SER A 196 -14.30 -11.73 -6.67
N PHE A 197 -15.12 -12.56 -7.32
CA PHE A 197 -14.73 -13.34 -8.50
C PHE A 197 -15.33 -12.76 -9.81
N ASP A 198 -16.13 -11.71 -9.73
CA ASP A 198 -16.78 -11.06 -10.87
C ASP A 198 -16.52 -9.54 -10.95
N GLY A 199 -15.87 -8.97 -9.91
CA GLY A 199 -15.59 -7.53 -9.81
C GLY A 199 -16.76 -6.69 -9.29
N GLU A 200 -17.93 -7.26 -9.12
CA GLU A 200 -19.16 -6.56 -8.71
C GLU A 200 -19.63 -6.99 -7.31
N ASN A 201 -19.71 -8.29 -7.08
CA ASN A 201 -20.26 -8.90 -5.87
C ASN A 201 -19.13 -9.17 -4.85
N TYR A 202 -18.78 -8.17 -4.06
CA TYR A 202 -17.76 -8.29 -3.03
C TYR A 202 -18.28 -8.97 -1.77
N LYS A 203 -17.47 -9.86 -1.22
CA LYS A 203 -17.69 -10.53 0.06
C LYS A 203 -16.60 -10.11 1.04
N GLU A 204 -17.02 -9.74 2.24
CA GLU A 204 -16.06 -9.39 3.30
C GLU A 204 -15.33 -10.63 3.80
N ILE A 205 -14.02 -10.51 3.95
CA ILE A 205 -13.19 -11.49 4.67
C ILE A 205 -13.35 -11.19 6.17
N PRO A 206 -13.72 -12.16 7.02
CA PRO A 206 -14.12 -11.91 8.41
C PRO A 206 -12.91 -11.59 9.32
N VAL A 207 -12.12 -10.59 8.93
CA VAL A 207 -10.93 -10.11 9.65
C VAL A 207 -10.95 -8.59 9.67
N THR A 208 -11.07 -8.02 10.87
CA THR A 208 -10.90 -6.56 11.07
C THR A 208 -9.51 -6.29 11.61
N LEU A 209 -8.79 -5.38 10.98
CA LEU A 209 -7.41 -5.05 11.27
C LEU A 209 -7.29 -3.63 11.84
N ASP A 210 -6.32 -3.43 12.72
CA ASP A 210 -6.02 -2.14 13.34
C ASP A 210 -5.05 -1.35 12.44
N ALA A 211 -5.51 -0.21 11.92
CA ALA A 211 -4.69 0.66 11.08
C ALA A 211 -3.58 1.37 11.87
N SER A 212 -3.71 1.50 13.18
CA SER A 212 -2.70 2.19 14.01
C SER A 212 -1.32 1.56 13.92
N ILE A 213 -1.24 0.24 13.66
CA ILE A 213 0.04 -0.47 13.49
C ILE A 213 0.84 0.00 12.27
N LEU A 214 0.19 0.69 11.33
CA LEU A 214 0.77 1.27 10.12
C LEU A 214 1.09 2.77 10.30
N SER A 215 1.22 3.23 11.54
CA SER A 215 1.53 4.63 11.87
C SER A 215 2.96 4.81 12.37
N ASP A 216 3.50 6.01 12.16
CA ASP A 216 4.80 6.41 12.69
C ASP A 216 4.87 6.24 14.22
N ASP A 217 3.81 6.67 14.93
CA ASP A 217 3.78 6.63 16.40
C ASP A 217 3.82 5.21 16.96
N TYR A 218 3.14 4.26 16.30
CA TYR A 218 3.17 2.86 16.72
C TYR A 218 4.54 2.21 16.47
N VAL A 219 5.10 2.45 15.29
CA VAL A 219 6.39 1.87 14.89
C VAL A 219 7.53 2.41 15.73
N LEU A 220 7.50 3.72 16.06
CA LEU A 220 8.47 4.38 16.94
C LEU A 220 8.59 3.72 18.32
N GLN A 221 7.50 3.18 18.86
CA GLN A 221 7.52 2.50 20.16
C GLN A 221 8.35 1.21 20.17
N SER A 222 8.62 0.64 19.00
CA SER A 222 9.24 -0.67 18.86
C SER A 222 10.63 -0.65 18.21
N TYR A 223 10.89 0.25 17.27
CA TYR A 223 12.04 0.15 16.36
C TYR A 223 12.73 1.46 16.00
N GLY A 224 12.35 2.58 16.60
CA GLY A 224 12.88 3.90 16.21
C GLY A 224 12.20 4.45 14.93
N GLY A 225 12.48 5.71 14.61
CA GLY A 225 11.68 6.50 13.69
C GLY A 225 11.83 6.14 12.23
N PHE A 226 10.71 5.78 11.68
CA PHE A 226 10.46 5.85 10.25
C PHE A 226 9.40 6.94 10.05
N PHE A 227 9.57 7.82 9.08
CA PHE A 227 8.67 8.94 8.86
C PHE A 227 8.04 8.80 7.48
N THR A 228 7.36 7.69 7.24
CA THR A 228 6.91 7.34 5.90
C THR A 228 5.40 7.42 5.71
N GLY A 229 4.60 7.07 6.73
CA GLY A 229 3.17 6.79 6.57
C GLY A 229 2.89 5.45 5.90
N ALA A 230 1.62 5.07 5.83
CA ALA A 230 1.16 3.83 5.24
C ALA A 230 1.05 3.90 3.71
N PHE A 231 1.11 2.74 3.08
CA PHE A 231 0.92 2.51 1.66
C PHE A 231 -0.13 1.42 1.42
N VAL A 232 -0.78 1.46 0.28
CA VAL A 232 -1.65 0.41 -0.25
C VAL A 232 -1.21 0.06 -1.66
N GLY A 233 -1.14 -1.22 -2.00
CA GLY A 233 -0.71 -1.62 -3.33
C GLY A 233 -0.59 -3.12 -3.55
N MET A 234 0.09 -3.47 -4.61
CA MET A 234 0.22 -4.83 -5.13
C MET A 234 1.57 -5.43 -4.76
N ALA A 235 1.56 -6.70 -4.38
CA ALA A 235 2.78 -7.43 -4.11
C ALA A 235 2.73 -8.86 -4.69
N CYS A 236 3.91 -9.36 -5.06
CA CYS A 236 4.12 -10.73 -5.48
C CYS A 236 5.32 -11.34 -4.76
N VAL A 237 5.11 -12.48 -4.13
CA VAL A 237 6.09 -13.19 -3.29
C VAL A 237 6.28 -14.61 -3.82
N ASP A 238 7.51 -15.07 -3.91
CA ASP A 238 7.85 -16.46 -4.27
C ASP A 238 9.10 -16.93 -3.51
N TYR A 239 8.89 -17.57 -2.38
CA TYR A 239 9.98 -18.17 -1.60
C TYR A 239 10.50 -19.49 -2.20
N ALA A 240 9.73 -20.08 -3.11
CA ALA A 240 10.11 -21.32 -3.77
C ALA A 240 11.16 -21.09 -4.87
N GLY A 241 11.40 -19.83 -5.26
CA GLY A 241 12.45 -19.43 -6.19
C GLY A 241 12.13 -19.69 -7.67
N TYR A 242 10.84 -19.90 -8.00
CA TYR A 242 10.40 -20.08 -9.39
C TYR A 242 10.15 -18.77 -10.13
N ASN A 243 10.20 -17.62 -9.43
CA ASN A 243 9.90 -16.30 -9.98
C ASN A 243 8.53 -16.27 -10.68
N THR A 244 7.51 -16.87 -10.06
CA THR A 244 6.15 -16.87 -10.59
C THR A 244 5.65 -15.45 -10.82
N VAL A 245 4.86 -15.27 -11.86
CA VAL A 245 4.39 -13.93 -12.28
C VAL A 245 2.92 -13.77 -11.93
N ALA A 246 2.58 -12.68 -11.27
CA ALA A 246 1.21 -12.23 -11.08
C ALA A 246 0.90 -11.06 -12.02
N GLU A 247 -0.33 -11.01 -12.55
CA GLU A 247 -0.86 -9.88 -13.30
C GLU A 247 -1.88 -9.12 -12.46
N PHE A 248 -1.76 -7.80 -12.49
CA PHE A 248 -2.65 -6.86 -11.81
C PHE A 248 -3.28 -5.91 -12.83
N ARG A 249 -4.59 -5.64 -12.69
CA ARG A 249 -5.34 -4.76 -13.58
C ARG A 249 -6.31 -3.91 -12.79
N SER A 250 -6.70 -2.77 -13.35
CA SER A 250 -7.77 -1.91 -12.82
C SER A 250 -7.59 -1.59 -11.35
N PHE A 251 -6.52 -0.92 -11.00
CA PHE A 251 -6.33 -0.44 -9.63
C PHE A 251 -7.15 0.82 -9.41
N ASP A 252 -7.96 0.82 -8.35
CA ASP A 252 -8.75 1.96 -7.88
C ASP A 252 -8.33 2.35 -6.47
N TYR A 253 -8.20 3.65 -6.23
CA TYR A 253 -8.10 4.26 -4.91
C TYR A 253 -9.12 5.38 -4.83
N LYS A 254 -10.08 5.28 -3.95
CA LYS A 254 -11.18 6.24 -3.82
C LYS A 254 -11.28 6.75 -2.40
N GLU A 255 -11.17 8.06 -2.24
CA GLU A 255 -11.30 8.75 -0.95
C GLU A 255 -12.76 9.05 -0.61
N TYR A 256 -13.00 9.17 0.70
CA TYR A 256 -14.30 9.58 1.25
C TYR A 256 -14.07 10.66 2.30
N GLU A 257 -15.00 11.58 2.37
CA GLU A 257 -15.02 12.61 3.41
C GLU A 257 -15.14 12.00 4.82
N ASP A 258 -14.59 12.69 5.83
CA ASP A 258 -14.58 12.29 7.24
C ASP A 258 -15.96 12.37 7.92
#